data_7a69f6fb0bd768311f1a97a89cd5d813
#
_entry.id   7a69f6fb0bd768311f1a97a89cd5d813
#
_cell.length_a   1.000
_cell.length_b   1.000
_cell.length_c   1.000
_cell.angle_alpha   90.00
_cell.angle_beta   90.00
_cell.angle_gamma   90.00
#
_symmetry.space_group_name_H-M   'P 1'
#
loop_
_entity.id
_entity.type
_entity.pdbx_description
1 polymer ?
#
loop_
_entity_poly.entity_id
_entity_poly.type
_entity_poly.pdbx_seq_one_letter_code
_entity_poly.pdbx_strand_id
1 'polypeptide(L)'
;ISELPLYLAQVGVGSSLVVTAVLASFVMGEPLRREHWVAVLGMVAGLGVLAIAAGGVGQSRFTDRTTIALYSLLVVTAALGWLTWRWDHRQSGVLLAVLAGLAYGTSPIATRALVDFSWEPDTAATALSIGLFGSLGFVLYSVALKRTSVTAATAPQILLATALPATVGIALFDDKVRDGWWPAAMVAFVVSMVAGVVLCGAEAAIDMIEDDLLTDDLEDHG
;
A
#
# COMPACT_ATOMS: atom_id res chain seq x y z
N ILE A 1 1.71 -25.77 -3.07
CA ILE A 1 1.09 -24.58 -2.47
C ILE A 1 0.63 -23.76 -3.65
N SER A 2 -0.69 -23.62 -3.79
CA SER A 2 -1.29 -22.89 -4.90
C SER A 2 -0.81 -21.45 -4.90
N GLU A 3 -0.18 -21.03 -5.99
CA GLU A 3 0.24 -19.65 -6.20
C GLU A 3 -1.00 -18.75 -6.15
N LEU A 4 -0.99 -17.80 -5.24
CA LEU A 4 -2.09 -16.84 -5.11
C LEU A 4 -1.85 -15.66 -6.06
N PRO A 5 -2.87 -15.18 -6.80
CA PRO A 5 -2.76 -13.96 -7.59
C PRO A 5 -2.32 -12.77 -6.72
N LEU A 6 -1.53 -11.85 -7.28
CA LEU A 6 -1.02 -10.67 -6.56
C LEU A 6 -2.13 -9.84 -5.91
N TYR A 7 -3.27 -9.71 -6.57
CA TYR A 7 -4.40 -8.96 -6.03
C TYR A 7 -5.05 -9.65 -4.81
N LEU A 8 -4.98 -11.01 -4.69
CA LEU A 8 -5.40 -11.70 -3.46
C LEU A 8 -4.47 -11.42 -2.28
N ALA A 9 -3.17 -11.31 -2.52
CA ALA A 9 -2.24 -10.85 -1.50
C ALA A 9 -2.60 -9.43 -1.03
N GLN A 10 -3.01 -8.55 -1.95
CA GLN A 10 -3.48 -7.21 -1.62
C GLN A 10 -4.81 -7.23 -0.82
N VAL A 11 -5.70 -8.18 -1.10
CA VAL A 11 -6.90 -8.42 -0.26
C VAL A 11 -6.50 -8.73 1.17
N GLY A 12 -5.48 -9.58 1.38
CA GLY A 12 -4.95 -9.88 2.70
C GLY A 12 -4.40 -8.64 3.42
N VAL A 13 -3.62 -7.82 2.74
CA VAL A 13 -3.09 -6.56 3.29
C VAL A 13 -4.23 -5.58 3.58
N GLY A 14 -5.19 -5.42 2.66
CA GLY A 14 -6.36 -4.57 2.87
C GLY A 14 -7.23 -5.01 4.05
N SER A 15 -7.36 -6.31 4.27
CA SER A 15 -8.10 -6.85 5.42
C SER A 15 -7.47 -6.45 6.76
N SER A 16 -6.15 -6.26 6.82
CA SER A 16 -5.47 -5.83 8.05
C SER A 16 -5.90 -4.44 8.49
N LEU A 17 -6.15 -3.51 7.55
CA LEU A 17 -6.67 -2.18 7.86
C LEU A 17 -8.06 -2.22 8.50
N VAL A 18 -8.94 -3.10 7.99
CA VAL A 18 -10.28 -3.30 8.58
C VAL A 18 -10.16 -3.81 10.01
N VAL A 19 -9.32 -4.82 10.22
CA VAL A 19 -9.09 -5.41 11.56
C VAL A 19 -8.51 -4.36 12.50
N THR A 20 -7.53 -3.59 12.05
CA THR A 20 -6.91 -2.53 12.85
C THR A 20 -7.92 -1.45 13.23
N ALA A 21 -8.71 -0.94 12.28
CA ALA A 21 -9.73 0.09 12.55
C ALA A 21 -10.79 -0.39 13.56
N VAL A 22 -11.25 -1.64 13.41
CA VAL A 22 -12.23 -2.23 14.34
C VAL A 22 -11.62 -2.45 15.72
N LEU A 23 -10.39 -3.00 15.80
CA LEU A 23 -9.69 -3.20 17.08
C LEU A 23 -9.40 -1.88 17.78
N ALA A 24 -8.94 -0.86 17.06
CA ALA A 24 -8.69 0.47 17.61
C ALA A 24 -9.96 1.04 18.25
N SER A 25 -11.11 0.93 17.58
CA SER A 25 -12.39 1.36 18.13
C SER A 25 -12.76 0.66 19.44
N PHE A 26 -12.49 -0.66 19.56
CA PHE A 26 -12.76 -1.41 20.79
C PHE A 26 -11.76 -1.09 21.91
N VAL A 27 -10.47 -0.93 21.57
CA VAL A 27 -9.39 -0.71 22.56
C VAL A 27 -9.40 0.72 23.08
N MET A 28 -9.63 1.70 22.20
CA MET A 28 -9.64 3.12 22.57
C MET A 28 -11.00 3.57 23.12
N GLY A 29 -12.05 2.74 23.03
CA GLY A 29 -13.38 3.06 23.55
C GLY A 29 -14.11 4.16 22.78
N GLU A 30 -13.58 4.58 21.63
CA GLU A 30 -14.21 5.58 20.79
C GLU A 30 -15.14 4.94 19.76
N PRO A 31 -16.45 5.28 19.74
CA PRO A 31 -17.37 4.71 18.76
C PRO A 31 -17.05 5.24 17.37
N LEU A 32 -16.75 4.33 16.45
CA LEU A 32 -16.61 4.66 15.03
C LEU A 32 -17.85 5.43 14.54
N ARG A 33 -17.65 6.56 13.89
CA ARG A 33 -18.73 7.31 13.24
C ARG A 33 -19.36 6.45 12.14
N ARG A 34 -20.60 6.78 11.78
CA ARG A 34 -21.36 6.03 10.74
C ARG A 34 -20.61 5.95 9.41
N GLU A 35 -19.90 7.00 9.04
CA GLU A 35 -19.06 7.08 7.83
C GLU A 35 -17.93 6.05 7.84
N HIS A 36 -17.29 5.84 8.99
CA HIS A 36 -16.21 4.83 9.13
C HIS A 36 -16.77 3.40 9.03
N TRP A 37 -17.96 3.14 9.60
CA TRP A 37 -18.63 1.85 9.44
C TRP A 37 -19.00 1.56 7.99
N VAL A 38 -19.44 2.59 7.24
CA VAL A 38 -19.73 2.46 5.80
C VAL A 38 -18.44 2.15 5.04
N ALA A 39 -17.32 2.79 5.38
CA ALA A 39 -16.02 2.51 4.78
C ALA A 39 -15.53 1.09 5.11
N VAL A 40 -15.63 0.64 6.35
CA VAL A 40 -15.31 -0.74 6.77
C VAL A 40 -16.13 -1.75 5.96
N LEU A 41 -17.45 -1.57 5.90
CA LEU A 41 -18.34 -2.47 5.15
C LEU A 41 -18.05 -2.43 3.64
N GLY A 42 -17.82 -1.24 3.09
CA GLY A 42 -17.42 -1.06 1.69
C GLY A 42 -16.11 -1.78 1.36
N MET A 43 -15.12 -1.69 2.25
CA MET A 43 -13.84 -2.38 2.09
C MET A 43 -13.99 -3.90 2.18
N VAL A 44 -14.70 -4.41 3.16
CA VAL A 44 -14.97 -5.86 3.30
C VAL A 44 -15.72 -6.41 2.10
N ALA A 45 -16.78 -5.71 1.65
CA ALA A 45 -17.55 -6.10 0.48
C ALA A 45 -16.71 -6.05 -0.79
N GLY A 46 -15.93 -4.97 -1.00
CA GLY A 46 -15.05 -4.82 -2.14
C GLY A 46 -13.96 -5.91 -2.21
N LEU A 47 -13.29 -6.17 -1.08
CA LEU A 47 -12.28 -7.24 -0.98
C LEU A 47 -12.93 -8.62 -1.21
N GLY A 48 -14.14 -8.86 -0.69
CA GLY A 48 -14.89 -10.09 -0.93
C GLY A 48 -15.22 -10.30 -2.40
N VAL A 49 -15.68 -9.26 -3.10
CA VAL A 49 -15.94 -9.30 -4.55
C VAL A 49 -14.66 -9.54 -5.33
N LEU A 50 -13.54 -8.89 -4.96
CA LEU A 50 -12.24 -9.13 -5.59
C LEU A 50 -11.76 -10.57 -5.40
N ALA A 51 -11.97 -11.15 -4.21
CA ALA A 51 -11.64 -12.56 -3.94
C ALA A 51 -12.46 -13.52 -4.81
N ILE A 52 -13.76 -13.24 -5.01
CA ILE A 52 -14.64 -14.06 -5.86
C ILE A 52 -14.32 -13.85 -7.34
N ALA A 53 -13.97 -12.62 -7.73
CA ALA A 53 -13.58 -12.29 -9.10
C ALA A 53 -12.19 -12.82 -9.47
N ALA A 54 -11.47 -13.39 -8.50
CA ALA A 54 -10.18 -14.01 -8.72
C ALA A 54 -10.28 -15.15 -9.74
N GLY A 55 -9.54 -15.02 -10.84
CA GLY A 55 -9.40 -16.03 -11.88
C GLY A 55 -8.13 -16.87 -11.72
N GLY A 56 -7.64 -17.37 -12.85
CA GLY A 56 -6.39 -18.14 -12.88
C GLY A 56 -5.15 -17.28 -12.64
N VAL A 57 -4.17 -17.86 -11.97
CA VAL A 57 -2.85 -17.25 -11.76
C VAL A 57 -2.05 -17.28 -13.05
N GLY A 58 -1.54 -16.16 -13.47
CA GLY A 58 -0.66 -16.09 -14.62
C GLY A 58 0.75 -16.64 -14.32
N GLN A 59 1.50 -16.97 -15.36
CA GLN A 59 2.86 -17.51 -15.22
C GLN A 59 3.87 -16.38 -14.99
N SER A 60 4.48 -16.35 -13.83
CA SER A 60 5.64 -15.50 -13.56
C SER A 60 6.91 -16.20 -14.05
N ARG A 61 7.36 -15.88 -15.25
CA ARG A 61 8.71 -16.25 -15.69
C ARG A 61 9.65 -15.09 -15.40
N PHE A 62 10.40 -15.20 -14.30
CA PHE A 62 11.46 -14.25 -14.03
C PHE A 62 12.74 -14.65 -14.77
N THR A 63 13.26 -13.70 -15.50
CA THR A 63 14.51 -13.79 -16.25
C THR A 63 15.48 -12.78 -15.63
N ASP A 64 16.79 -12.91 -15.84
CA ASP A 64 17.83 -11.97 -15.43
C ASP A 64 17.44 -10.49 -15.71
N ARG A 65 16.71 -10.26 -16.79
CA ARG A 65 16.18 -8.93 -17.13
C ARG A 65 15.24 -8.36 -16.08
N THR A 66 14.50 -9.21 -15.37
CA THR A 66 13.55 -8.77 -14.33
C THR A 66 14.30 -8.31 -13.09
N THR A 67 15.34 -9.04 -12.69
CA THR A 67 16.21 -8.66 -11.57
C THR A 67 16.90 -7.33 -11.87
N ILE A 68 17.45 -7.16 -13.08
CA ILE A 68 18.07 -5.90 -13.52
C ILE A 68 17.02 -4.76 -13.50
N ALA A 69 15.80 -5.00 -13.96
CA ALA A 69 14.73 -4.00 -13.95
C ALA A 69 14.34 -3.59 -12.53
N LEU A 70 14.23 -4.54 -11.59
CA LEU A 70 13.95 -4.27 -10.18
C LEU A 70 15.05 -3.40 -9.54
N TYR A 71 16.31 -3.74 -9.72
CA TYR A 71 17.42 -2.94 -9.18
C TYR A 71 17.53 -1.57 -9.85
N SER A 72 17.27 -1.48 -11.15
CA SER A 72 17.21 -0.19 -11.84
C SER A 72 16.08 0.69 -11.29
N LEU A 73 14.92 0.12 -11.06
CA LEU A 73 13.78 0.82 -10.44
C LEU A 73 14.10 1.25 -9.01
N LEU A 74 14.77 0.39 -8.22
CA LEU A 74 15.21 0.72 -6.87
C LEU A 74 16.14 1.93 -6.87
N VAL A 75 17.16 1.93 -7.74
CA VAL A 75 18.13 3.03 -7.85
C VAL A 75 17.44 4.32 -8.31
N VAL A 76 16.58 4.24 -9.31
CA VAL A 76 15.82 5.41 -9.80
C VAL A 76 14.91 5.96 -8.69
N THR A 77 14.17 5.11 -8.00
CA THR A 77 13.28 5.53 -6.91
C THR A 77 14.07 6.16 -5.75
N ALA A 78 15.22 5.57 -5.39
CA ALA A 78 16.10 6.12 -4.38
C ALA A 78 16.71 7.46 -4.80
N ALA A 79 17.16 7.58 -6.04
CA ALA A 79 17.73 8.83 -6.58
C ALA A 79 16.69 9.95 -6.64
N LEU A 80 15.46 9.65 -7.12
CA LEU A 80 14.35 10.61 -7.13
C LEU A 80 13.94 10.98 -5.71
N GLY A 81 13.88 10.03 -4.78
CA GLY A 81 13.59 10.27 -3.37
C GLY A 81 14.63 11.19 -2.74
N TRP A 82 15.92 10.93 -2.99
CA TRP A 82 17.01 11.77 -2.51
C TRP A 82 16.97 13.19 -3.11
N LEU A 83 16.71 13.29 -4.41
CA LEU A 83 16.55 14.58 -5.09
C LEU A 83 15.36 15.38 -4.52
N THR A 84 14.22 14.72 -4.36
CA THR A 84 13.00 15.32 -3.78
C THR A 84 13.21 15.71 -2.32
N TRP A 85 13.97 14.91 -1.57
CA TRP A 85 14.33 15.25 -0.19
C TRP A 85 15.12 16.55 -0.08
N ARG A 86 15.92 16.88 -1.08
CA ARG A 86 16.69 18.15 -1.12
C ARG A 86 15.83 19.37 -1.43
N TRP A 87 14.62 19.18 -1.93
CA TRP A 87 13.69 20.28 -2.20
C TRP A 87 12.90 20.62 -0.93
N ASP A 88 13.09 21.84 -0.45
CA ASP A 88 12.40 22.31 0.78
C ASP A 88 11.06 22.97 0.43
N HIS A 89 10.13 22.19 -0.13
CA HIS A 89 8.78 22.63 -0.50
C HIS A 89 7.74 21.67 0.06
N ARG A 90 6.57 22.17 0.49
CA ARG A 90 5.44 21.36 0.96
C ARG A 90 5.02 20.28 -0.06
N GLN A 91 5.13 20.58 -1.35
CA GLN A 91 4.85 19.61 -2.42
C GLN A 91 5.83 18.42 -2.43
N SER A 92 7.03 18.57 -1.89
CA SER A 92 8.01 17.48 -1.80
C SER A 92 7.54 16.35 -0.89
N GLY A 93 6.72 16.63 0.13
CA GLY A 93 6.13 15.62 1.00
C GLY A 93 5.20 14.66 0.25
N VAL A 94 4.33 15.19 -0.60
CA VAL A 94 3.43 14.37 -1.43
C VAL A 94 4.21 13.55 -2.47
N LEU A 95 5.24 14.14 -3.10
CA LEU A 95 6.09 13.41 -4.04
C LEU A 95 6.86 12.27 -3.36
N LEU A 96 7.36 12.49 -2.14
CA LEU A 96 8.00 11.45 -1.34
C LEU A 96 7.02 10.32 -0.99
N ALA A 97 5.76 10.65 -0.69
CA ALA A 97 4.71 9.67 -0.43
C ALA A 97 4.37 8.83 -1.69
N VAL A 98 4.32 9.47 -2.87
CA VAL A 98 4.19 8.79 -4.17
C VAL A 98 5.34 7.81 -4.39
N LEU A 99 6.58 8.24 -4.18
CA LEU A 99 7.77 7.38 -4.33
C LEU A 99 7.80 6.24 -3.29
N ALA A 100 7.33 6.51 -2.06
CA ALA A 100 7.15 5.48 -1.05
C ALA A 100 6.11 4.43 -1.49
N GLY A 101 4.99 4.86 -2.07
CA GLY A 101 3.97 3.97 -2.63
C GLY A 101 4.49 3.12 -3.79
N LEU A 102 5.32 3.69 -4.66
CA LEU A 102 6.01 2.93 -5.71
C LEU A 102 6.95 1.86 -5.12
N ALA A 103 7.73 2.21 -4.10
CA ALA A 103 8.63 1.27 -3.45
C ALA A 103 7.84 0.13 -2.78
N TYR A 104 6.83 0.45 -1.97
CA TYR A 104 5.98 -0.55 -1.32
C TYR A 104 5.21 -1.42 -2.33
N GLY A 105 4.70 -0.84 -3.41
CA GLY A 105 4.00 -1.59 -4.46
C GLY A 105 4.91 -2.52 -5.27
N THR A 106 6.21 -2.23 -5.35
CA THR A 106 7.18 -3.09 -6.03
C THR A 106 7.58 -4.30 -5.17
N SER A 107 7.53 -4.20 -3.85
CA SER A 107 7.87 -5.30 -2.94
C SER A 107 7.03 -6.58 -3.17
N PRO A 108 5.69 -6.55 -3.27
CA PRO A 108 4.88 -7.72 -3.62
C PRO A 108 5.18 -8.30 -5.01
N ILE A 109 5.55 -7.45 -5.97
CA ILE A 109 5.94 -7.89 -7.31
C ILE A 109 7.24 -8.71 -7.24
N ALA A 110 8.23 -8.23 -6.48
CA ALA A 110 9.47 -8.96 -6.22
C ALA A 110 9.23 -10.25 -5.42
N THR A 111 8.29 -10.24 -4.46
CA THR A 111 7.93 -11.44 -3.68
C THR A 111 7.37 -12.54 -4.57
N ARG A 112 6.54 -12.19 -5.56
CA ARG A 112 6.00 -13.17 -6.52
C ARG A 112 7.09 -13.80 -7.37
N ALA A 113 8.21 -13.10 -7.57
CA ALA A 113 9.39 -13.64 -8.25
C ALA A 113 10.05 -14.80 -7.49
N LEU A 114 9.81 -14.90 -6.19
CA LEU A 114 10.48 -15.85 -5.29
C LEU A 114 9.70 -17.16 -5.09
N VAL A 115 8.75 -17.49 -5.94
CA VAL A 115 7.89 -18.70 -5.78
C VAL A 115 8.72 -19.98 -5.66
N ASP A 116 9.85 -20.07 -6.36
CA ASP A 116 10.80 -21.18 -6.25
C ASP A 116 12.12 -20.70 -5.65
N PHE A 117 12.14 -20.49 -4.32
CA PHE A 117 13.38 -20.08 -3.65
C PHE A 117 14.43 -21.17 -3.76
N SER A 118 15.47 -20.86 -4.50
CA SER A 118 16.74 -21.62 -4.53
C SER A 118 17.89 -20.73 -4.01
N TRP A 119 18.92 -21.33 -3.41
CA TRP A 119 20.10 -20.58 -2.96
C TRP A 119 21.00 -20.13 -4.14
N GLU A 120 20.43 -19.97 -5.31
CA GLU A 120 21.12 -19.38 -6.46
C GLU A 120 21.27 -17.86 -6.28
N PRO A 121 22.34 -17.26 -6.80
CA PRO A 121 22.62 -15.82 -6.62
C PRO A 121 21.48 -14.92 -7.04
N ASP A 122 20.75 -15.25 -8.10
CA ASP A 122 19.65 -14.45 -8.65
C ASP A 122 18.41 -14.45 -7.72
N THR A 123 18.13 -15.59 -7.10
CA THR A 123 17.03 -15.73 -6.13
C THR A 123 17.37 -14.99 -4.84
N ALA A 124 18.60 -15.08 -4.37
CA ALA A 124 19.08 -14.32 -3.22
C ALA A 124 19.06 -12.81 -3.49
N ALA A 125 19.44 -12.37 -4.70
CA ALA A 125 19.36 -10.98 -5.10
C ALA A 125 17.89 -10.48 -5.12
N THR A 126 16.97 -11.28 -5.66
CA THR A 126 15.54 -10.93 -5.66
C THR A 126 14.98 -10.85 -4.24
N ALA A 127 15.34 -11.77 -3.35
CA ALA A 127 14.95 -11.71 -1.93
C ALA A 127 15.48 -10.44 -1.25
N LEU A 128 16.73 -10.06 -1.52
CA LEU A 128 17.31 -8.84 -1.00
C LEU A 128 16.55 -7.59 -1.50
N SER A 129 16.11 -7.58 -2.76
CA SER A 129 15.37 -6.47 -3.32
C SER A 129 14.07 -6.18 -2.57
N ILE A 130 13.38 -7.20 -2.05
CA ILE A 130 12.14 -7.05 -1.24
C ILE A 130 12.44 -6.22 0.01
N GLY A 131 13.48 -6.58 0.76
CA GLY A 131 13.91 -5.85 1.95
C GLY A 131 14.35 -4.42 1.63
N LEU A 132 15.06 -4.22 0.53
CA LEU A 132 15.51 -2.90 0.09
C LEU A 132 14.32 -2.00 -0.31
N PHE A 133 13.35 -2.50 -1.07
CA PHE A 133 12.15 -1.74 -1.41
C PHE A 133 11.30 -1.42 -0.17
N GLY A 134 11.13 -2.37 0.74
CA GLY A 134 10.43 -2.13 2.00
C GLY A 134 11.11 -1.05 2.84
N SER A 135 12.43 -1.13 3.00
CA SER A 135 13.22 -0.15 3.75
C SER A 135 13.21 1.23 3.09
N LEU A 136 13.36 1.28 1.77
CA LEU A 136 13.28 2.54 1.01
C LEU A 136 11.90 3.17 1.15
N GLY A 137 10.83 2.39 0.98
CA GLY A 137 9.45 2.84 1.17
C GLY A 137 9.22 3.42 2.56
N PHE A 138 9.70 2.73 3.60
CA PHE A 138 9.61 3.19 4.98
C PHE A 138 10.31 4.53 5.21
N VAL A 139 11.54 4.67 4.71
CA VAL A 139 12.30 5.92 4.86
C VAL A 139 11.62 7.08 4.13
N LEU A 140 11.22 6.86 2.87
CA LEU A 140 10.54 7.89 2.07
C LEU A 140 9.20 8.31 2.70
N TYR A 141 8.42 7.36 3.19
CA TYR A 141 7.15 7.63 3.86
C TYR A 141 7.35 8.38 5.18
N SER A 142 8.32 7.97 5.99
CA SER A 142 8.64 8.65 7.25
C SER A 142 9.06 10.11 7.03
N VAL A 143 9.80 10.39 5.95
CA VAL A 143 10.16 11.77 5.58
C VAL A 143 8.96 12.53 5.03
N ALA A 144 8.09 11.88 4.26
CA ALA A 144 6.85 12.47 3.75
C ALA A 144 5.95 12.97 4.90
N LEU A 145 5.76 12.14 5.93
CA LEU A 145 4.97 12.47 7.12
C LEU A 145 5.49 13.69 7.89
N LYS A 146 6.81 13.94 7.84
CA LYS A 146 7.41 15.15 8.47
C LYS A 146 7.19 16.42 7.65
N ARG A 147 6.77 16.33 6.40
CA ARG A 147 6.68 17.45 5.45
C ARG A 147 5.27 17.82 5.01
N THR A 148 4.33 16.90 5.21
CA THR A 148 2.93 17.13 4.84
C THR A 148 2.00 16.44 5.84
N SER A 149 0.69 16.72 5.74
CA SER A 149 -0.29 16.09 6.62
C SER A 149 -0.34 14.56 6.42
N VAL A 150 -0.69 13.83 7.46
CA VAL A 150 -0.80 12.36 7.43
C VAL A 150 -1.67 11.90 6.28
N THR A 151 -2.84 12.51 6.09
CA THR A 151 -3.76 12.17 4.98
C THR A 151 -3.13 12.40 3.60
N ALA A 152 -2.42 13.53 3.42
CA ALA A 152 -1.79 13.86 2.14
C ALA A 152 -0.56 12.97 1.84
N ALA A 153 0.07 12.38 2.86
CA ALA A 153 1.14 11.40 2.69
C ALA A 153 0.56 9.99 2.48
N THR A 154 -0.43 9.59 3.26
CA THR A 154 -0.92 8.20 3.30
C THR A 154 -1.76 7.84 2.08
N ALA A 155 -2.64 8.75 1.61
CA ALA A 155 -3.52 8.48 0.49
C ALA A 155 -2.75 8.11 -0.80
N PRO A 156 -1.80 8.90 -1.33
CA PRO A 156 -1.06 8.54 -2.53
C PRO A 156 -0.15 7.31 -2.32
N GLN A 157 0.38 7.12 -1.11
CA GLN A 157 1.19 5.96 -0.78
C GLN A 157 0.37 4.67 -0.90
N ILE A 158 -0.82 4.58 -0.27
CA ILE A 158 -1.70 3.41 -0.34
C ILE A 158 -2.20 3.18 -1.76
N LEU A 159 -2.62 4.25 -2.45
CA LEU A 159 -3.07 4.17 -3.84
C LEU A 159 -2.05 3.45 -4.72
N LEU A 160 -0.80 3.88 -4.68
CA LEU A 160 0.25 3.30 -5.51
C LEU A 160 0.70 1.93 -5.02
N ALA A 161 0.84 1.74 -3.70
CA ALA A 161 1.21 0.45 -3.13
C ALA A 161 0.20 -0.67 -3.49
N THR A 162 -1.07 -0.30 -3.75
CA THR A 162 -2.13 -1.25 -4.12
C THR A 162 -2.34 -1.34 -5.63
N ALA A 163 -2.40 -0.20 -6.32
CA ALA A 163 -2.67 -0.15 -7.75
C ALA A 163 -1.52 -0.72 -8.59
N LEU A 164 -0.27 -0.45 -8.20
CA LEU A 164 0.90 -0.89 -8.97
C LEU A 164 1.00 -2.42 -9.07
N PRO A 165 0.97 -3.21 -7.98
CA PRO A 165 1.05 -4.67 -8.12
C PRO A 165 -0.19 -5.27 -8.81
N ALA A 166 -1.37 -4.67 -8.65
CA ALA A 166 -2.57 -5.11 -9.34
C ALA A 166 -2.46 -4.90 -10.86
N THR A 167 -2.01 -3.73 -11.31
CA THR A 167 -1.82 -3.43 -12.74
C THR A 167 -0.70 -4.26 -13.35
N VAL A 168 0.41 -4.44 -12.65
CA VAL A 168 1.53 -5.29 -13.09
C VAL A 168 1.10 -6.75 -13.16
N GLY A 169 0.32 -7.25 -12.20
CA GLY A 169 -0.23 -8.59 -12.20
C GLY A 169 -1.04 -8.88 -13.47
N ILE A 170 -1.94 -7.98 -13.81
CA ILE A 170 -2.79 -8.11 -14.99
C ILE A 170 -2.00 -7.91 -16.30
N ALA A 171 -1.13 -6.89 -16.36
CA ALA A 171 -0.48 -6.49 -17.60
C ALA A 171 0.76 -7.32 -17.97
N LEU A 172 1.54 -7.76 -16.97
CA LEU A 172 2.82 -8.44 -17.19
C LEU A 172 2.80 -9.92 -16.80
N PHE A 173 1.97 -10.31 -15.84
CA PHE A 173 1.90 -11.69 -15.37
C PHE A 173 0.70 -12.47 -15.91
N ASP A 174 -0.10 -11.83 -16.77
CA ASP A 174 -1.31 -12.45 -17.37
C ASP A 174 -2.27 -13.00 -16.28
N ASP A 175 -2.34 -12.30 -15.14
CA ASP A 175 -3.32 -12.61 -14.10
C ASP A 175 -4.72 -12.37 -14.68
N LYS A 176 -5.57 -13.38 -14.57
CA LYS A 176 -6.91 -13.34 -15.16
C LYS A 176 -7.95 -13.03 -14.11
N VAL A 177 -8.83 -12.09 -14.44
CA VAL A 177 -10.11 -11.94 -13.75
C VAL A 177 -11.06 -12.98 -14.33
N ARG A 178 -11.90 -13.58 -13.49
CA ARG A 178 -12.91 -14.54 -13.93
C ARG A 178 -13.78 -13.95 -15.03
N ASP A 179 -14.11 -14.74 -16.04
CA ASP A 179 -14.91 -14.29 -17.18
C ASP A 179 -16.22 -13.65 -16.73
N GLY A 180 -16.53 -12.48 -17.28
CA GLY A 180 -17.71 -11.69 -16.94
C GLY A 180 -17.63 -10.88 -15.64
N TRP A 181 -16.59 -11.05 -14.80
CA TRP A 181 -16.44 -10.34 -13.52
C TRP A 181 -15.60 -9.07 -13.59
N TRP A 182 -15.04 -8.74 -14.76
CA TRP A 182 -14.19 -7.58 -14.94
C TRP A 182 -14.82 -6.25 -14.45
N PRO A 183 -16.09 -5.92 -14.82
CA PRO A 183 -16.70 -4.68 -14.34
C PRO A 183 -16.88 -4.67 -12.81
N ALA A 184 -17.31 -5.81 -12.25
CA ALA A 184 -17.49 -5.94 -10.81
C ALA A 184 -16.16 -5.83 -10.05
N ALA A 185 -15.09 -6.44 -10.58
CA ALA A 185 -13.74 -6.34 -10.02
C ALA A 185 -13.21 -4.90 -10.04
N MET A 186 -13.42 -4.15 -11.13
CA MET A 186 -13.04 -2.75 -11.22
C MET A 186 -13.78 -1.87 -10.21
N VAL A 187 -15.10 -2.03 -10.10
CA VAL A 187 -15.90 -1.28 -9.11
C VAL A 187 -15.46 -1.65 -7.69
N ALA A 188 -15.30 -2.92 -7.39
CA ALA A 188 -14.87 -3.40 -6.09
C ALA A 188 -13.47 -2.87 -5.71
N PHE A 189 -12.55 -2.82 -6.67
CA PHE A 189 -11.21 -2.25 -6.49
C PHE A 189 -11.29 -0.77 -6.12
N VAL A 190 -12.04 0.03 -6.89
CA VAL A 190 -12.23 1.46 -6.61
C VAL A 190 -12.90 1.69 -5.25
N VAL A 191 -13.95 0.93 -4.93
CA VAL A 191 -14.65 1.03 -3.63
C VAL A 191 -13.69 0.70 -2.48
N SER A 192 -12.90 -0.37 -2.61
CA SER A 192 -11.92 -0.74 -1.57
C SER A 192 -10.84 0.32 -1.39
N MET A 193 -10.38 0.95 -2.48
CA MET A 193 -9.39 2.03 -2.42
C MET A 193 -9.95 3.29 -1.74
N VAL A 194 -11.15 3.72 -2.13
CA VAL A 194 -11.81 4.88 -1.52
C VAL A 194 -12.07 4.62 -0.05
N ALA A 195 -12.57 3.44 0.30
CA ALA A 195 -12.79 3.04 1.68
C ALA A 195 -11.50 3.06 2.51
N GLY A 196 -10.39 2.54 1.96
CA GLY A 196 -9.07 2.58 2.59
C GLY A 196 -8.58 4.00 2.86
N VAL A 197 -8.74 4.91 1.88
CA VAL A 197 -8.37 6.32 2.04
C VAL A 197 -9.23 7.01 3.11
N VAL A 198 -10.54 6.72 3.16
CA VAL A 198 -11.43 7.28 4.17
C VAL A 198 -11.05 6.79 5.57
N LEU A 199 -10.75 5.51 5.74
CA LEU A 199 -10.33 4.96 7.04
C LEU A 199 -9.00 5.56 7.52
N CYS A 200 -8.00 5.69 6.64
CA CYS A 200 -6.72 6.32 6.99
C CYS A 200 -6.85 7.81 7.26
N GLY A 201 -7.76 8.52 6.59
CA GLY A 201 -8.03 9.93 6.83
C GLY A 201 -8.72 10.18 8.18
N ALA A 202 -9.51 9.22 8.64
CA ALA A 202 -10.18 9.28 9.94
C ALA A 202 -9.21 9.17 11.12
N GLU A 203 -8.25 8.23 11.06
CA GLU A 203 -7.21 8.08 12.09
C GLU A 203 -6.38 9.36 12.21
N ALA A 204 -5.99 9.95 11.07
CA ALA A 204 -5.22 11.18 11.06
C ALA A 204 -5.97 12.40 11.65
N ALA A 205 -7.30 12.43 11.55
CA ALA A 205 -8.11 13.50 12.13
C ALA A 205 -8.23 13.35 13.65
N ILE A 206 -8.26 12.13 14.18
CA ILE A 206 -8.30 11.84 15.61
C ILE A 206 -6.96 12.23 16.27
N ASP A 207 -5.84 11.83 15.68
CA ASP A 207 -4.50 12.15 16.19
C ASP A 207 -4.26 13.69 16.28
N MET A 208 -4.79 14.46 15.31
CA MET A 208 -4.66 15.92 15.32
C MET A 208 -5.51 16.59 16.43
N ILE A 209 -6.69 16.02 16.73
CA ILE A 209 -7.55 16.54 17.80
C ILE A 209 -6.96 16.23 19.17
N GLU A 210 -6.36 15.05 19.33
CA GLU A 210 -5.71 14.65 20.58
C GLU A 210 -4.46 15.50 20.87
N ASP A 211 -3.65 15.81 19.85
CA ASP A 211 -2.50 16.71 19.99
C ASP A 211 -2.93 18.15 20.34
N ASP A 212 -4.03 18.64 19.79
CA ASP A 212 -4.57 19.98 20.08
C ASP A 212 -5.10 20.08 21.53
N LEU A 213 -5.78 19.04 22.00
CA LEU A 213 -6.28 18.96 23.37
C LEU A 213 -5.14 18.87 24.40
N LEU A 214 -4.08 18.12 24.10
CA LEU A 214 -2.91 18.00 24.97
C LEU A 214 -2.11 19.30 25.04
N THR A 215 -2.07 20.09 23.98
CA THR A 215 -1.40 21.40 23.97
C THR A 215 -2.20 22.46 24.73
N ASP A 216 -3.53 22.46 24.64
CA ASP A 216 -4.41 23.38 25.39
C ASP A 216 -4.33 23.11 26.90
N ASP A 217 -4.30 21.83 27.33
CA ASP A 217 -4.16 21.46 28.75
C ASP A 217 -2.81 21.91 29.37
N LEU A 218 -1.76 21.98 28.55
CA LEU A 218 -0.44 22.42 29.00
C LEU A 218 -0.33 23.97 29.12
N GLU A 219 -1.07 24.71 28.30
CA GLU A 219 -1.12 26.17 28.37
C GLU A 219 -1.98 26.69 29.55
N ASP A 220 -3.03 25.93 29.95
CA ASP A 220 -3.94 26.35 31.05
C ASP A 220 -3.36 26.07 32.43
N HIS A 221 -2.25 25.33 32.56
CA HIS A 221 -1.58 24.95 33.81
C HIS A 221 -0.19 25.56 33.99
N GLY A 222 0.26 26.47 33.14
CA GLY A 222 1.53 27.20 33.17
C GLY A 222 1.35 28.66 33.52
#